data_52387ec3aff6bc342cb4da114902645a
#
_entry.id   52387ec3aff6bc342cb4da114902645a
#
_cell.length_a   1.000
_cell.length_b   1.000
_cell.length_c   1.000
_cell.angle_alpha   90.00
_cell.angle_beta   90.00
_cell.angle_gamma   90.00
#
_symmetry.space_group_name_H-M   'P 1'
#
loop_
_entity.id
_entity.type
_entity.pdbx_description
1 polymer ?
#
loop_
_entity_poly.entity_id
_entity_poly.type
_entity_poly.pdbx_seq_one_letter_code
_entity_poly.pdbx_strand_id
1 'polypeptide(L)'
;MENTLRYILGAKGIFPDYDLDRLDESVMVKYIFLDFDGVLNTEQYRAQLSIAGKPTKDEYGPLFDPKAVARLAEIIEFTGAEIFVISSWGEVLGREKILEMWNKRNLPGEIRAVFVPDEKCDSKVQWIKGCLERNNFIPYIILDDESVFSPEQEKHFIEVNPVIGISKEITEYSISILNERF
;
A
#
# COMPACT_ATOMS: atom_id res chain seq x y z
N MET A 1 29.46 9.27 -9.19
CA MET A 1 28.08 9.26 -8.67
C MET A 1 27.47 7.86 -8.61
N GLU A 2 27.76 6.96 -9.56
CA GLU A 2 27.26 5.56 -9.57
C GLU A 2 27.63 4.72 -8.32
N ASN A 3 28.80 4.90 -7.75
CA ASN A 3 29.24 4.12 -6.59
C ASN A 3 28.56 4.48 -5.26
N THR A 4 27.98 5.66 -5.15
CA THR A 4 27.32 6.13 -3.92
C THR A 4 25.92 5.50 -3.78
N LEU A 5 25.22 5.32 -4.89
CA LEU A 5 23.89 4.67 -4.92
C LEU A 5 23.97 3.18 -4.56
N ARG A 6 24.98 2.46 -5.08
CA ARG A 6 25.21 1.05 -4.72
C ARG A 6 25.51 0.85 -3.23
N TYR A 7 26.24 1.77 -2.62
CA TYR A 7 26.58 1.69 -1.18
C TYR A 7 25.38 1.96 -0.27
N ILE A 8 24.47 2.83 -0.69
CA ILE A 8 23.28 3.20 0.08
C ILE A 8 22.22 2.09 0.05
N LEU A 9 22.06 1.39 -1.08
CA LEU A 9 21.05 0.34 -1.25
C LEU A 9 21.48 -1.04 -0.72
N GLY A 10 22.81 -1.29 -0.64
CA GLY A 10 23.36 -2.56 -0.15
C GLY A 10 23.57 -2.66 1.36
N ALA A 11 23.38 -1.58 2.11
CA ALA A 11 23.63 -1.58 3.55
C ALA A 11 22.35 -1.91 4.32
N LYS A 12 22.26 -3.17 4.71
CA LYS A 12 21.36 -3.77 5.71
C LYS A 12 19.97 -4.23 5.26
N GLY A 13 19.89 -5.41 4.68
CA GLY A 13 18.94 -6.49 5.02
C GLY A 13 17.43 -6.25 5.12
N ILE A 14 16.92 -5.09 4.72
CA ILE A 14 15.50 -4.74 4.84
C ILE A 14 14.77 -4.83 3.49
N PHE A 15 15.51 -4.80 2.38
CA PHE A 15 14.94 -4.96 1.04
C PHE A 15 15.64 -6.08 0.27
N PRO A 16 14.90 -6.94 -0.44
CA PRO A 16 15.50 -7.90 -1.36
C PRO A 16 16.27 -7.16 -2.46
N ASP A 17 17.29 -7.80 -3.02
CA ASP A 17 18.16 -7.28 -4.08
C ASP A 17 17.35 -6.57 -5.17
N TYR A 18 17.53 -5.27 -5.26
CA TYR A 18 16.99 -4.45 -6.33
C TYR A 18 17.85 -4.65 -7.57
N ASP A 19 17.26 -5.07 -8.65
CA ASP A 19 17.86 -5.03 -9.97
C ASP A 19 17.90 -3.56 -10.45
N LEU A 20 19.00 -2.86 -10.07
CA LEU A 20 19.21 -1.45 -10.38
C LEU A 20 19.42 -1.18 -11.88
N ASP A 21 19.66 -2.23 -12.67
CA ASP A 21 19.90 -2.11 -14.12
C ASP A 21 18.58 -1.91 -14.92
N ARG A 22 17.42 -1.92 -14.23
CA ARG A 22 16.10 -1.68 -14.83
C ARG A 22 15.52 -0.29 -14.61
N LEU A 23 16.23 0.60 -13.94
CA LEU A 23 15.75 1.97 -13.78
C LEU A 23 16.00 2.76 -15.07
N ASP A 24 14.98 2.81 -15.91
CA ASP A 24 14.84 3.88 -16.89
C ASP A 24 14.68 5.19 -16.09
N GLU A 25 15.67 6.07 -16.15
CA GLU A 25 15.72 7.35 -15.41
C GLU A 25 14.52 8.29 -15.71
N SER A 26 13.66 7.91 -16.65
CA SER A 26 12.46 8.67 -17.03
C SER A 26 11.19 8.28 -16.27
N VAL A 27 11.16 7.16 -15.53
CA VAL A 27 9.97 6.70 -14.81
C VAL A 27 10.08 7.08 -13.34
N MET A 28 9.40 8.15 -12.95
CA MET A 28 9.26 8.50 -11.54
C MET A 28 8.47 7.41 -10.81
N VAL A 29 9.14 6.69 -9.91
CA VAL A 29 8.50 5.71 -9.03
C VAL A 29 7.49 6.43 -8.13
N LYS A 30 6.31 5.85 -7.93
CA LYS A 30 5.23 6.39 -7.10
C LYS A 30 4.80 5.34 -6.09
N TYR A 31 4.40 5.75 -4.89
CA TYR A 31 4.06 4.80 -3.84
C TYR A 31 2.63 4.98 -3.33
N ILE A 32 1.99 3.85 -3.07
CA ILE A 32 0.74 3.76 -2.32
C ILE A 32 1.05 3.02 -1.02
N PHE A 33 0.99 3.71 0.11
CA PHE A 33 0.95 3.08 1.42
C PHE A 33 -0.49 2.67 1.70
N LEU A 34 -0.74 1.36 1.76
CA LEU A 34 -2.08 0.78 1.71
C LEU A 34 -2.40 0.03 2.99
N ASP A 35 -3.45 0.43 3.69
CA ASP A 35 -4.11 -0.40 4.68
C ASP A 35 -5.16 -1.33 4.03
N PHE A 36 -5.61 -2.35 4.76
CA PHE A 36 -6.60 -3.31 4.27
C PHE A 36 -7.95 -3.15 4.94
N ASP A 37 -7.96 -3.04 6.26
CA ASP A 37 -9.19 -2.92 7.03
C ASP A 37 -9.84 -1.55 6.74
N GLY A 38 -11.15 -1.53 6.49
CA GLY A 38 -11.84 -0.31 6.09
C GLY A 38 -11.49 0.23 4.68
N VAL A 39 -10.39 -0.21 4.08
CA VAL A 39 -9.92 0.27 2.76
C VAL A 39 -10.29 -0.69 1.64
N LEU A 40 -9.90 -1.96 1.76
CA LEU A 40 -10.22 -3.02 0.80
C LEU A 40 -11.30 -3.96 1.32
N ASN A 41 -11.31 -4.31 2.60
CA ASN A 41 -12.41 -5.05 3.20
C ASN A 41 -13.39 -4.07 3.84
N THR A 42 -14.55 -3.93 3.27
CA THR A 42 -15.53 -2.93 3.67
C THR A 42 -16.64 -3.51 4.55
N GLU A 43 -17.19 -2.69 5.44
CA GLU A 43 -18.35 -3.09 6.25
C GLU A 43 -19.55 -3.44 5.38
N GLN A 44 -19.79 -2.66 4.33
CA GLN A 44 -20.90 -2.87 3.40
C GLN A 44 -20.81 -4.22 2.69
N TYR A 45 -19.62 -4.57 2.18
CA TYR A 45 -19.41 -5.84 1.48
C TYR A 45 -19.54 -7.02 2.43
N ARG A 46 -18.99 -6.93 3.63
CA ARG A 46 -19.14 -7.94 4.67
C ARG A 46 -20.63 -8.18 5.02
N ALA A 47 -21.41 -7.10 5.17
CA ALA A 47 -22.85 -7.17 5.42
C ALA A 47 -23.59 -7.84 4.24
N GLN A 48 -23.26 -7.47 2.99
CA GLN A 48 -23.85 -8.08 1.78
C GLN A 48 -23.59 -9.59 1.72
N LEU A 49 -22.37 -10.03 2.01
CA LEU A 49 -22.03 -11.46 2.05
C LEU A 49 -22.82 -12.19 3.14
N SER A 50 -22.91 -11.60 4.34
CA SER A 50 -23.66 -12.18 5.45
C SER A 50 -25.15 -12.33 5.13
N ILE A 51 -25.78 -11.30 4.55
CA ILE A 51 -27.19 -11.34 4.13
C ILE A 51 -27.41 -12.41 3.06
N ALA A 52 -26.45 -12.59 2.15
CA ALA A 52 -26.48 -13.59 1.09
C ALA A 52 -26.13 -15.02 1.57
N GLY A 53 -25.82 -15.21 2.86
CA GLY A 53 -25.37 -16.49 3.40
C GLY A 53 -24.04 -16.99 2.82
N LYS A 54 -23.20 -16.06 2.36
CA LYS A 54 -21.88 -16.37 1.80
C LYS A 54 -20.78 -16.21 2.84
N PRO A 55 -19.65 -16.92 2.69
CA PRO A 55 -18.48 -16.70 3.53
C PRO A 55 -18.02 -15.23 3.48
N THR A 56 -17.71 -14.65 4.64
CA THR A 56 -17.17 -13.29 4.76
C THR A 56 -15.66 -13.27 4.89
N LYS A 57 -15.03 -14.45 5.00
CA LYS A 57 -13.59 -14.63 5.16
C LYS A 57 -13.13 -15.94 4.51
N ASP A 58 -11.87 -16.00 4.18
CA ASP A 58 -11.14 -17.22 3.79
C ASP A 58 -10.03 -17.55 4.81
N GLU A 59 -9.07 -18.39 4.43
CA GLU A 59 -7.94 -18.77 5.29
C GLU A 59 -6.99 -17.63 5.64
N TYR A 60 -7.03 -16.50 4.93
CA TYR A 60 -6.20 -15.31 5.18
C TYR A 60 -6.91 -14.27 6.03
N GLY A 61 -8.24 -14.29 6.09
CA GLY A 61 -9.03 -13.32 6.82
C GLY A 61 -10.20 -12.75 6.01
N PRO A 62 -10.74 -11.57 6.38
CA PRO A 62 -11.86 -10.93 5.69
C PRO A 62 -11.67 -10.84 4.18
N LEU A 63 -12.75 -11.07 3.43
CA LEU A 63 -12.72 -10.92 1.98
C LEU A 63 -12.71 -9.43 1.60
N PHE A 64 -11.93 -9.09 0.58
CA PHE A 64 -11.87 -7.74 0.03
C PHE A 64 -13.09 -7.45 -0.86
N ASP A 65 -13.60 -6.23 -0.79
CA ASP A 65 -14.68 -5.74 -1.64
C ASP A 65 -14.19 -5.64 -3.09
N PRO A 66 -14.81 -6.37 -4.04
CA PRO A 66 -14.41 -6.30 -5.45
C PRO A 66 -14.49 -4.88 -6.03
N LYS A 67 -15.33 -4.00 -5.48
CA LYS A 67 -15.42 -2.61 -5.92
C LYS A 67 -14.20 -1.81 -5.46
N ALA A 68 -13.80 -1.95 -4.19
CA ALA A 68 -12.59 -1.30 -3.67
C ALA A 68 -11.34 -1.81 -4.40
N VAL A 69 -11.26 -3.12 -4.65
CA VAL A 69 -10.15 -3.73 -5.42
C VAL A 69 -10.09 -3.18 -6.85
N ALA A 70 -11.24 -3.05 -7.53
CA ALA A 70 -11.29 -2.47 -8.87
C ALA A 70 -10.83 -1.00 -8.89
N ARG A 71 -11.15 -0.23 -7.85
CA ARG A 71 -10.68 1.15 -7.69
C ARG A 71 -9.17 1.24 -7.45
N LEU A 72 -8.63 0.34 -6.64
CA LEU A 72 -7.17 0.23 -6.49
C LEU A 72 -6.49 -0.11 -7.82
N ALA A 73 -7.07 -1.05 -8.59
CA ALA A 73 -6.56 -1.40 -9.92
C ALA A 73 -6.52 -0.18 -10.85
N GLU A 74 -7.57 0.64 -10.84
CA GLU A 74 -7.66 1.88 -11.62
C GLU A 74 -6.55 2.88 -11.21
N ILE A 75 -6.32 3.08 -9.91
CA ILE A 75 -5.22 3.95 -9.44
C ILE A 75 -3.88 3.45 -9.98
N ILE A 76 -3.60 2.14 -9.84
CA ILE A 76 -2.34 1.55 -10.28
C ILE A 76 -2.17 1.65 -11.79
N GLU A 77 -3.21 1.36 -12.58
CA GLU A 77 -3.19 1.43 -14.04
C GLU A 77 -2.83 2.83 -14.55
N PHE A 78 -3.41 3.88 -13.93
CA PHE A 78 -3.20 5.26 -14.38
C PHE A 78 -1.94 5.92 -13.81
N THR A 79 -1.31 5.34 -12.79
CA THR A 79 -0.17 5.97 -12.11
C THR A 79 1.12 5.17 -12.19
N GLY A 80 1.04 3.85 -12.38
CA GLY A 80 2.17 2.94 -12.26
C GLY A 80 2.69 2.81 -10.82
N ALA A 81 1.91 3.20 -9.82
CA ALA A 81 2.35 3.21 -8.43
C ALA A 81 2.56 1.80 -7.87
N GLU A 82 3.60 1.65 -7.05
CA GLU A 82 3.93 0.43 -6.32
C GLU A 82 3.28 0.43 -4.93
N ILE A 83 2.91 -0.74 -4.43
CA ILE A 83 2.19 -0.91 -3.17
C ILE A 83 3.15 -1.20 -2.02
N PHE A 84 3.01 -0.45 -0.94
CA PHE A 84 3.60 -0.69 0.37
C PHE A 84 2.49 -0.96 1.37
N VAL A 85 2.36 -2.20 1.84
CA VAL A 85 1.31 -2.58 2.78
C VAL A 85 1.66 -2.11 4.19
N ILE A 86 0.76 -1.34 4.80
CA ILE A 86 0.89 -0.81 6.17
C ILE A 86 -0.15 -1.38 7.14
N SER A 87 -0.88 -2.38 6.70
CA SER A 87 -1.94 -3.02 7.48
C SER A 87 -1.41 -3.83 8.66
N SER A 88 -2.18 -3.84 9.75
CA SER A 88 -1.97 -4.72 10.89
C SER A 88 -1.94 -6.22 10.53
N TRP A 89 -2.43 -6.59 9.35
CA TRP A 89 -2.31 -7.95 8.84
C TRP A 89 -0.85 -8.40 8.66
N GLY A 90 0.10 -7.43 8.50
CA GLY A 90 1.52 -7.71 8.51
C GLY A 90 2.00 -8.37 9.79
N GLU A 91 1.50 -7.92 10.94
CA GLU A 91 1.79 -8.49 12.25
C GLU A 91 1.21 -9.91 12.41
N VAL A 92 0.00 -10.12 11.90
CA VAL A 92 -0.73 -11.40 12.07
C VAL A 92 -0.26 -12.47 11.11
N LEU A 93 -0.09 -12.13 9.84
CA LEU A 93 0.21 -13.08 8.76
C LEU A 93 1.70 -13.13 8.40
N GLY A 94 2.40 -12.03 8.60
CA GLY A 94 3.76 -11.84 8.08
C GLY A 94 3.79 -11.59 6.55
N ARG A 95 4.94 -11.13 6.08
CA ARG A 95 5.13 -10.73 4.68
C ARG A 95 4.80 -11.84 3.68
N GLU A 96 5.30 -13.05 3.92
CA GLU A 96 5.18 -14.15 2.97
C GLU A 96 3.72 -14.55 2.71
N LYS A 97 2.92 -14.67 3.78
CA LYS A 97 1.50 -14.98 3.65
C LYS A 97 0.67 -13.85 3.02
N ILE A 98 1.05 -12.59 3.24
CA ILE A 98 0.40 -11.47 2.56
C ILE A 98 0.66 -11.52 1.05
N LEU A 99 1.89 -11.81 0.63
CA LEU A 99 2.22 -11.99 -0.80
C LEU A 99 1.50 -13.20 -1.41
N GLU A 100 1.42 -14.30 -0.67
CA GLU A 100 0.66 -15.49 -1.09
C GLU A 100 -0.84 -15.16 -1.25
N MET A 101 -1.45 -14.51 -0.26
CA MET A 101 -2.83 -14.05 -0.31
C MET A 101 -3.09 -13.14 -1.51
N TRP A 102 -2.20 -12.16 -1.73
CA TRP A 102 -2.31 -11.20 -2.82
C TRP A 102 -2.39 -11.89 -4.18
N ASN A 103 -1.47 -12.81 -4.40
CA ASN A 103 -1.44 -13.61 -5.62
C ASN A 103 -2.65 -14.54 -5.75
N LYS A 104 -3.03 -15.23 -4.66
CA LYS A 104 -4.13 -16.21 -4.67
C LYS A 104 -5.49 -15.55 -4.87
N ARG A 105 -5.68 -14.33 -4.34
CA ARG A 105 -6.87 -13.52 -4.58
C ARG A 105 -6.82 -12.75 -5.91
N ASN A 106 -5.74 -12.89 -6.70
CA ASN A 106 -5.51 -12.22 -7.97
C ASN A 106 -5.71 -10.70 -7.87
N LEU A 107 -5.05 -10.09 -6.88
CA LEU A 107 -5.15 -8.66 -6.60
C LEU A 107 -4.24 -7.83 -7.51
N PRO A 108 -4.55 -6.55 -7.76
CA PRO A 108 -3.84 -5.73 -8.73
C PRO A 108 -2.49 -5.23 -8.21
N GLY A 109 -1.54 -5.03 -9.13
CA GLY A 109 -0.24 -4.44 -8.85
C GLY A 109 0.71 -5.36 -8.09
N GLU A 110 1.89 -4.85 -7.81
CA GLU A 110 2.94 -5.56 -7.07
C GLU A 110 3.13 -4.95 -5.69
N ILE A 111 3.18 -5.81 -4.66
CA ILE A 111 3.57 -5.40 -3.31
C ILE A 111 5.10 -5.35 -3.24
N ARG A 112 5.65 -4.17 -3.02
CA ARG A 112 7.09 -3.95 -2.83
C ARG A 112 7.54 -4.32 -1.43
N ALA A 113 6.78 -3.89 -0.44
CA ALA A 113 7.10 -4.16 0.96
C ALA A 113 5.84 -4.29 1.80
N VAL A 114 5.97 -4.97 2.93
CA VAL A 114 4.93 -5.14 3.94
C VAL A 114 5.52 -4.69 5.27
N PHE A 115 4.83 -3.80 5.96
CA PHE A 115 5.14 -3.44 7.33
C PHE A 115 4.83 -4.63 8.24
N VAL A 116 5.86 -5.12 8.90
CA VAL A 116 5.78 -6.11 9.98
C VAL A 116 6.47 -5.47 11.19
N PRO A 117 5.73 -5.17 12.26
CA PRO A 117 6.32 -4.56 13.46
C PRO A 117 7.43 -5.43 14.05
N ASP A 118 8.52 -4.81 14.49
CA ASP A 118 9.61 -5.44 15.22
C ASP A 118 10.16 -4.51 16.32
N GLU A 119 11.16 -4.98 17.09
CA GLU A 119 11.78 -4.21 18.17
C GLU A 119 12.43 -2.89 17.72
N LYS A 120 12.71 -2.73 16.43
CA LYS A 120 13.36 -1.54 15.84
C LYS A 120 12.37 -0.56 15.25
N CYS A 121 11.22 -1.06 14.82
CA CYS A 121 10.17 -0.26 14.20
C CYS A 121 8.81 -0.89 14.49
N ASP A 122 8.11 -0.36 15.46
CA ASP A 122 6.78 -0.81 15.91
C ASP A 122 5.63 0.06 15.39
N SER A 123 5.94 1.11 14.62
CA SER A 123 4.99 2.10 14.15
C SER A 123 4.98 2.22 12.63
N LYS A 124 3.77 2.12 12.02
CA LYS A 124 3.59 2.38 10.59
C LYS A 124 4.06 3.77 10.17
N VAL A 125 3.94 4.77 11.05
CA VAL A 125 4.42 6.15 10.83
C VAL A 125 5.93 6.20 10.65
N GLN A 126 6.67 5.56 11.56
CA GLN A 126 8.14 5.50 11.48
C GLN A 126 8.60 4.68 10.27
N TRP A 127 7.90 3.59 9.96
CA TRP A 127 8.23 2.75 8.83
C TRP A 127 8.06 3.48 7.49
N ILE A 128 6.94 4.19 7.30
CA ILE A 128 6.71 5.04 6.13
C ILE A 128 7.82 6.08 6.00
N LYS A 129 8.16 6.77 7.10
CA LYS A 129 9.26 7.74 7.11
C LYS A 129 10.57 7.10 6.66
N GLY A 130 10.92 5.93 7.19
CA GLY A 130 12.12 5.19 6.78
C GLY A 130 12.12 4.76 5.30
N CYS A 131 10.95 4.45 4.73
CA CYS A 131 10.82 4.17 3.30
C CYS A 131 11.08 5.42 2.43
N LEU A 132 10.65 6.59 2.89
CA LEU A 132 10.76 7.86 2.16
C LEU A 132 12.12 8.54 2.32
N GLU A 133 12.79 8.42 3.46
CA GLU A 133 14.10 9.06 3.71
C GLU A 133 15.20 8.64 2.73
N ARG A 134 15.03 7.50 2.06
CA ARG A 134 16.00 6.97 1.10
C ARG A 134 15.81 7.54 -0.31
N ASN A 135 14.66 8.15 -0.57
CA ASN A 135 14.27 8.67 -1.88
C ASN A 135 13.56 10.01 -1.72
N ASN A 136 14.33 11.09 -1.64
CA ASN A 136 13.77 12.44 -1.63
C ASN A 136 12.95 12.67 -2.91
N PHE A 137 11.69 13.15 -2.76
CA PHE A 137 10.78 13.54 -3.85
C PHE A 137 10.01 12.42 -4.58
N ILE A 138 9.77 11.28 -3.96
CA ILE A 138 8.83 10.29 -4.51
C ILE A 138 7.39 10.77 -4.26
N PRO A 139 6.55 10.89 -5.30
CA PRO A 139 5.12 11.06 -5.13
C PRO A 139 4.53 9.87 -4.38
N TYR A 140 3.78 10.12 -3.33
CA TYR A 140 3.12 9.05 -2.59
C TYR A 140 1.78 9.48 -2.00
N ILE A 141 0.95 8.50 -1.72
CA ILE A 141 -0.29 8.64 -0.96
C ILE A 141 -0.35 7.58 0.14
N ILE A 142 -1.15 7.85 1.16
CA ILE A 142 -1.49 6.90 2.22
C ILE A 142 -3.00 6.70 2.17
N LEU A 143 -3.44 5.45 1.96
CA LEU A 143 -4.85 5.05 1.98
C LEU A 143 -5.10 4.25 3.25
N ASP A 144 -5.82 4.84 4.19
CA ASP A 144 -6.09 4.26 5.51
C ASP A 144 -7.42 4.83 6.05
N ASP A 145 -8.13 4.12 6.91
CA ASP A 145 -9.36 4.61 7.55
C ASP A 145 -9.08 5.27 8.90
N GLU A 146 -7.84 5.19 9.40
CA GLU A 146 -7.40 5.78 10.66
C GLU A 146 -6.40 6.93 10.45
N SER A 147 -6.69 8.12 11.00
CA SER A 147 -5.79 9.28 10.98
C SER A 147 -4.81 9.22 12.16
N VAL A 148 -3.69 8.51 11.99
CA VAL A 148 -2.65 8.32 13.02
C VAL A 148 -1.27 8.79 12.54
N PHE A 149 -1.22 9.63 11.52
CA PHE A 149 0.00 10.00 10.80
C PHE A 149 0.67 11.27 11.34
N SER A 150 1.95 11.48 10.98
CA SER A 150 2.66 12.71 11.31
C SER A 150 2.15 13.90 10.49
N PRO A 151 2.37 15.17 10.92
CA PRO A 151 1.94 16.35 10.15
C PRO A 151 2.48 16.40 8.72
N GLU A 152 3.65 15.81 8.45
CA GLU A 152 4.21 15.70 7.11
C GLU A 152 3.46 14.66 6.27
N GLN A 153 3.09 13.54 6.88
CA GLN A 153 2.37 12.44 6.23
C GLN A 153 0.89 12.77 6.03
N GLU A 154 0.28 13.56 6.91
CA GLU A 154 -1.10 14.04 6.82
C GLU A 154 -1.40 14.75 5.48
N LYS A 155 -0.39 15.38 4.86
CA LYS A 155 -0.52 16.03 3.55
C LYS A 155 -0.73 15.05 2.41
N HIS A 156 -0.38 13.79 2.61
CA HIS A 156 -0.46 12.69 1.64
C HIS A 156 -1.47 11.63 2.07
N PHE A 157 -2.07 11.83 3.23
CA PHE A 157 -3.09 10.94 3.79
C PHE A 157 -4.44 11.20 3.13
N ILE A 158 -5.07 10.14 2.69
CA ILE A 158 -6.43 10.13 2.15
C ILE A 158 -7.26 9.22 3.05
N GLU A 159 -8.10 9.84 3.87
CA GLU A 159 -9.00 9.13 4.76
C GLU A 159 -10.04 8.35 3.96
N VAL A 160 -10.10 7.05 4.21
CA VAL A 160 -11.02 6.14 3.55
C VAL A 160 -12.19 5.83 4.48
N ASN A 161 -13.41 5.95 3.97
CA ASN A 161 -14.59 5.57 4.74
C ASN A 161 -14.70 4.03 4.85
N PRO A 162 -14.61 3.43 6.06
CA PRO A 162 -14.56 1.97 6.23
C PRO A 162 -15.85 1.26 5.78
N VAL A 163 -16.95 1.99 5.63
CA VAL A 163 -18.22 1.42 5.16
C VAL A 163 -18.13 1.04 3.68
N ILE A 164 -17.51 1.90 2.86
CA ILE A 164 -17.53 1.77 1.39
C ILE A 164 -16.15 1.54 0.77
N GLY A 165 -15.07 1.74 1.52
CA GLY A 165 -13.69 1.59 1.03
C GLY A 165 -13.29 2.66 0.00
N ILE A 166 -12.37 2.32 -0.88
CA ILE A 166 -11.91 3.22 -1.95
C ILE A 166 -13.09 3.59 -2.85
N SER A 167 -13.52 4.85 -2.80
CA SER A 167 -14.59 5.40 -3.62
C SER A 167 -14.05 5.90 -4.97
N LYS A 168 -14.97 6.31 -5.87
CA LYS A 168 -14.59 6.92 -7.15
C LYS A 168 -13.85 8.25 -6.93
N GLU A 169 -14.31 9.05 -5.99
CA GLU A 169 -13.71 10.35 -5.64
C GLU A 169 -12.28 10.16 -5.10
N ILE A 170 -12.08 9.17 -4.22
CA ILE A 170 -10.74 8.79 -3.74
C ILE A 170 -9.86 8.35 -4.90
N THR A 171 -10.36 7.55 -5.83
CA THR A 171 -9.61 7.10 -7.01
C THR A 171 -9.13 8.27 -7.86
N GLU A 172 -10.05 9.18 -8.25
CA GLU A 172 -9.73 10.35 -9.07
C GLU A 172 -8.73 11.28 -8.36
N TYR A 173 -8.91 11.50 -7.07
CA TYR A 173 -8.01 12.32 -6.24
C TYR A 173 -6.62 11.67 -6.11
N SER A 174 -6.54 10.37 -5.85
CA SER A 174 -5.28 9.62 -5.77
C SER A 174 -4.49 9.71 -7.07
N ILE A 175 -5.16 9.52 -8.20
CA ILE A 175 -4.54 9.63 -9.53
C ILE A 175 -4.02 11.05 -9.76
N SER A 176 -4.77 12.08 -9.37
CA SER A 176 -4.34 13.47 -9.54
C SER A 176 -3.07 13.77 -8.74
N ILE A 177 -3.02 13.42 -7.44
CA ILE A 177 -1.84 13.63 -6.59
C ILE A 177 -0.61 12.89 -7.13
N LEU A 178 -0.78 11.59 -7.45
CA LEU A 178 0.35 10.79 -7.90
C LEU A 178 0.89 11.20 -9.28
N ASN A 179 0.11 11.92 -10.10
CA ASN A 179 0.51 12.41 -11.41
C ASN A 179 0.86 13.90 -11.43
N GLU A 180 0.77 14.61 -10.30
CA GLU A 180 1.28 15.99 -10.20
C GLU A 180 2.79 15.99 -10.47
N ARG A 181 3.20 16.89 -11.38
CA ARG A 181 4.63 17.12 -11.65
C ARG A 181 5.13 18.13 -10.61
N PHE A 182 6.04 17.72 -9.77
CA PHE A 182 6.78 18.60 -8.86
C PHE A 182 7.86 19.36 -9.58
#